data_bdd14365d7b9529a2953b66071d110af
#
_entry.id   bdd14365d7b9529a2953b66071d110af
#
_cell.length_a   1.000
_cell.length_b   1.000
_cell.length_c   1.000
_cell.angle_alpha   90.00
_cell.angle_beta   90.00
_cell.angle_gamma   90.00
#
_symmetry.space_group_name_H-M   'P 1'
#
loop_
_entity.id
_entity.type
_entity.pdbx_description
1 polymer ?
#
loop_
_entity_poly.entity_id
_entity_poly.type
_entity_poly.pdbx_seq_one_letter_code
_entity_poly.pdbx_strand_id
1 'polypeptide(L)'
;MLSFACDYIHGAHPLILERLTATNMETLSGYGVDHYCAAAKQKIREACACPTAEVHFLVGGTQTNAVVIDSLLRSYEGVVAASTGHVNVHEAGAIEYTGHKVLPRPEQHGKLCADEVEAHFDGFFADDHGFGLHDIHLLYRV
;
A
#
# COMPACT_ATOMS: atom_id res chain seq x y z
N MET A 1 -21.18 19.24 -8.49
CA MET A 1 -20.04 18.90 -9.40
C MET A 1 -19.23 17.82 -8.72
N LEU A 2 -18.97 16.70 -9.39
CA LEU A 2 -18.08 15.67 -8.87
C LEU A 2 -16.63 16.14 -9.02
N SER A 3 -15.84 16.05 -7.95
CA SER A 3 -14.41 16.37 -7.95
C SER A 3 -13.61 15.06 -7.89
N PHE A 4 -12.60 14.95 -8.74
CA PHE A 4 -11.65 13.85 -8.76
C PHE A 4 -10.21 14.32 -8.41
N ALA A 5 -10.11 15.48 -7.76
CA ALA A 5 -8.81 16.06 -7.41
C ALA A 5 -8.07 15.23 -6.36
N CYS A 6 -8.77 14.82 -5.31
CA CYS A 6 -8.27 13.87 -4.31
C CYS A 6 -9.45 13.37 -3.44
N ASP A 7 -9.22 12.33 -2.66
CA ASP A 7 -10.21 11.68 -1.80
C ASP A 7 -10.30 12.24 -0.37
N TYR A 8 -9.43 13.20 -0.01
CA TYR A 8 -9.34 13.74 1.35
C TYR A 8 -9.72 15.23 1.49
N ILE A 9 -10.34 15.83 0.45
CA ILE A 9 -10.75 17.26 0.50
C ILE A 9 -12.14 17.49 1.08
N HIS A 10 -12.90 16.43 1.30
CA HIS A 10 -14.24 16.50 1.89
C HIS A 10 -14.24 15.89 3.29
N GLY A 11 -15.10 16.39 4.16
CA GLY A 11 -15.34 15.78 5.46
C GLY A 11 -16.05 14.44 5.37
N ALA A 12 -16.22 13.80 6.52
CA ALA A 12 -16.93 12.52 6.59
C ALA A 12 -18.41 12.66 6.23
N HIS A 13 -18.98 11.59 5.67
CA HIS A 13 -20.43 11.54 5.39
C HIS A 13 -21.23 11.79 6.69
N PRO A 14 -22.37 12.53 6.64
CA PRO A 14 -23.16 12.87 7.84
C PRO A 14 -23.50 11.68 8.73
N LEU A 15 -23.84 10.51 8.16
CA LEU A 15 -24.12 9.31 8.94
C LEU A 15 -22.90 8.79 9.74
N ILE A 16 -21.68 9.03 9.24
CA ILE A 16 -20.46 8.68 9.98
C ILE A 16 -20.31 9.60 11.18
N LEU A 17 -20.54 10.91 11.00
CA LEU A 17 -20.46 11.88 12.10
C LEU A 17 -21.53 11.62 13.17
N GLU A 18 -22.76 11.32 12.75
CA GLU A 18 -23.84 10.93 13.64
C GLU A 18 -23.45 9.69 14.47
N ARG A 19 -22.91 8.67 13.81
CA ARG A 19 -22.47 7.44 14.48
C ARG A 19 -21.32 7.68 15.45
N LEU A 20 -20.33 8.47 15.07
CA LEU A 20 -19.21 8.87 15.94
C LEU A 20 -19.72 9.62 17.17
N THR A 21 -20.67 10.54 16.99
CA THR A 21 -21.28 11.27 18.11
C THR A 21 -22.03 10.34 19.06
N ALA A 22 -22.80 9.40 18.51
CA ALA A 22 -23.60 8.44 19.32
C ALA A 22 -22.72 7.48 20.13
N THR A 23 -21.54 7.13 19.64
CA THR A 23 -20.64 6.15 20.27
C THR A 23 -19.45 6.79 20.99
N ASN A 24 -19.35 8.11 21.00
CA ASN A 24 -18.16 8.83 21.49
C ASN A 24 -17.81 8.55 22.98
N MET A 25 -18.80 8.21 23.79
CA MET A 25 -18.61 7.95 25.22
C MET A 25 -18.44 6.45 25.54
N GLU A 26 -18.42 5.59 24.53
CA GLU A 26 -18.21 4.16 24.75
C GLU A 26 -16.74 3.88 25.11
N THR A 27 -16.52 2.99 26.06
CA THR A 27 -15.18 2.51 26.41
C THR A 27 -14.90 1.26 25.59
N LEU A 28 -13.90 1.35 24.70
CA LEU A 28 -13.54 0.29 23.77
C LEU A 28 -12.11 -0.21 24.04
N SER A 29 -11.87 -1.49 23.71
CA SER A 29 -10.52 -2.04 23.68
C SER A 29 -9.70 -1.36 22.56
N GLY A 30 -8.40 -1.13 22.80
CA GLY A 30 -7.48 -0.60 21.80
C GLY A 30 -7.01 -1.68 20.81
N TYR A 31 -6.11 -1.26 19.90
CA TYR A 31 -5.37 -2.14 18.98
C TYR A 31 -6.24 -2.93 17.99
N GLY A 32 -7.43 -2.42 17.63
CA GLY A 32 -8.29 -3.03 16.63
C GLY A 32 -8.94 -4.36 17.04
N VAL A 33 -9.05 -4.62 18.36
CA VAL A 33 -9.72 -5.81 18.92
C VAL A 33 -11.11 -5.52 19.48
N ASP A 34 -11.60 -4.31 19.30
CA ASP A 34 -12.97 -3.92 19.64
C ASP A 34 -14.02 -4.52 18.68
N HIS A 35 -15.27 -4.47 19.10
CA HIS A 35 -16.37 -5.06 18.32
C HIS A 35 -16.67 -4.30 17.01
N TYR A 36 -16.37 -3.01 16.91
CA TYR A 36 -16.51 -2.26 15.65
C TYR A 36 -15.48 -2.72 14.63
N CYS A 37 -14.23 -2.86 15.05
CA CYS A 37 -13.18 -3.43 14.21
C CYS A 37 -13.50 -4.85 13.76
N ALA A 38 -14.00 -5.69 14.67
CA ALA A 38 -14.41 -7.06 14.35
C ALA A 38 -15.53 -7.07 13.28
N ALA A 39 -16.57 -6.26 13.47
CA ALA A 39 -17.68 -6.13 12.51
C ALA A 39 -17.23 -5.58 11.16
N ALA A 40 -16.34 -4.58 11.15
CA ALA A 40 -15.77 -4.01 9.92
C ALA A 40 -14.94 -5.04 9.16
N LYS A 41 -14.07 -5.79 9.83
CA LYS A 41 -13.28 -6.87 9.22
C LYS A 41 -14.16 -7.92 8.56
N GLN A 42 -15.26 -8.31 9.21
CA GLN A 42 -16.21 -9.25 8.65
C GLN A 42 -16.87 -8.72 7.37
N LYS A 43 -17.35 -7.48 7.39
CA LYS A 43 -17.97 -6.84 6.21
C LYS A 43 -16.99 -6.71 5.04
N ILE A 44 -15.73 -6.39 5.32
CA ILE A 44 -14.68 -6.32 4.29
C ILE A 44 -14.45 -7.70 3.67
N ARG A 45 -14.34 -8.77 4.47
CA ARG A 45 -14.18 -10.13 3.95
C ARG A 45 -15.36 -10.55 3.07
N GLU A 46 -16.57 -10.20 3.46
CA GLU A 46 -17.79 -10.47 2.67
C GLU A 46 -17.77 -9.70 1.36
N ALA A 47 -17.49 -8.40 1.41
CA ALA A 47 -17.44 -7.54 0.22
C ALA A 47 -16.35 -7.96 -0.79
N CYS A 48 -15.22 -8.46 -0.30
CA CYS A 48 -14.12 -8.96 -1.13
C CYS A 48 -14.27 -10.43 -1.54
N ALA A 49 -15.34 -11.11 -1.14
CA ALA A 49 -15.54 -12.56 -1.32
C ALA A 49 -14.31 -13.39 -0.88
N CYS A 50 -13.62 -12.95 0.17
CA CYS A 50 -12.41 -13.58 0.71
C CYS A 50 -12.55 -13.84 2.23
N PRO A 51 -13.23 -14.90 2.65
CA PRO A 51 -13.57 -15.15 4.06
C PRO A 51 -12.35 -15.39 4.96
N THR A 52 -11.24 -15.81 4.40
CA THR A 52 -10.00 -16.11 5.13
C THR A 52 -9.00 -14.95 5.12
N ALA A 53 -9.31 -13.82 4.48
CA ALA A 53 -8.40 -12.67 4.44
C ALA A 53 -8.13 -12.12 5.84
N GLU A 54 -6.87 -11.83 6.12
CA GLU A 54 -6.50 -10.99 7.25
C GLU A 54 -6.75 -9.52 6.90
N VAL A 55 -7.37 -8.79 7.82
CA VAL A 55 -7.72 -7.38 7.63
C VAL A 55 -7.08 -6.56 8.74
N HIS A 56 -6.27 -5.59 8.36
CA HIS A 56 -5.57 -4.69 9.24
C HIS A 56 -5.98 -3.24 8.97
N PHE A 57 -6.19 -2.45 10.02
CA PHE A 57 -6.50 -1.02 9.93
C PHE A 57 -5.25 -0.22 10.27
N LEU A 58 -4.85 0.65 9.34
CA LEU A 58 -3.71 1.54 9.46
C LEU A 58 -4.18 2.99 9.27
N VAL A 59 -3.40 3.96 9.76
CA VAL A 59 -3.84 5.37 9.84
C VAL A 59 -3.81 6.10 8.50
N GLY A 60 -3.09 5.59 7.50
CA GLY A 60 -3.00 6.25 6.21
C GLY A 60 -2.24 5.45 5.16
N GLY A 61 -2.32 5.88 3.89
CA GLY A 61 -1.75 5.19 2.74
C GLY A 61 -0.24 5.04 2.82
N THR A 62 0.47 6.09 3.20
CA THR A 62 1.94 6.07 3.35
C THR A 62 2.38 5.05 4.41
N GLN A 63 1.73 5.02 5.57
CA GLN A 63 2.01 4.00 6.58
C GLN A 63 1.69 2.60 6.07
N THR A 64 0.58 2.45 5.35
CA THR A 64 0.20 1.16 4.76
C THR A 64 1.27 0.66 3.80
N ASN A 65 1.74 1.51 2.88
CA ASN A 65 2.78 1.15 1.93
C ASN A 65 4.09 0.79 2.65
N ALA A 66 4.54 1.61 3.59
CA ALA A 66 5.76 1.34 4.34
C ALA A 66 5.68 0.00 5.11
N VAL A 67 4.60 -0.23 5.87
CA VAL A 67 4.42 -1.48 6.64
C VAL A 67 4.33 -2.70 5.74
N VAL A 68 3.58 -2.63 4.64
CA VAL A 68 3.42 -3.76 3.72
C VAL A 68 4.74 -4.08 3.03
N ILE A 69 5.45 -3.08 2.52
CA ILE A 69 6.74 -3.26 1.84
C ILE A 69 7.75 -3.86 2.81
N ASP A 70 7.92 -3.27 3.99
CA ASP A 70 8.85 -3.75 5.01
C ASP A 70 8.53 -5.18 5.49
N SER A 71 7.24 -5.52 5.61
CA SER A 71 6.82 -6.86 6.05
C SER A 71 7.01 -7.96 4.98
N LEU A 72 7.03 -7.59 3.71
CA LEU A 72 7.14 -8.53 2.58
C LEU A 72 8.58 -8.67 2.06
N LEU A 73 9.40 -7.65 2.22
CA LEU A 73 10.76 -7.62 1.70
C LEU A 73 11.80 -7.99 2.75
N ARG A 74 12.87 -8.60 2.30
CA ARG A 74 14.10 -8.77 3.09
C ARG A 74 14.92 -7.49 3.01
N SER A 75 15.82 -7.28 3.96
CA SER A 75 16.62 -6.05 4.09
C SER A 75 17.46 -5.65 2.87
N TYR A 76 17.72 -6.59 1.95
CA TYR A 76 18.47 -6.37 0.71
C TYR A 76 17.56 -6.24 -0.53
N GLU A 77 16.26 -6.39 -0.38
CA GLU A 77 15.30 -6.33 -1.48
C GLU A 77 14.73 -4.91 -1.64
N GLY A 78 14.30 -4.59 -2.85
CA GLY A 78 13.68 -3.32 -3.20
C GLY A 78 12.31 -3.49 -3.86
N VAL A 79 11.61 -2.39 -4.03
CA VAL A 79 10.30 -2.35 -4.68
C VAL A 79 10.36 -1.62 -6.02
N VAL A 80 9.86 -2.25 -7.08
CA VAL A 80 9.75 -1.62 -8.39
C VAL A 80 8.48 -0.76 -8.44
N ALA A 81 8.59 0.46 -8.91
CA ALA A 81 7.47 1.38 -9.08
C ALA A 81 7.57 2.15 -10.39
N ALA A 82 6.44 2.62 -10.91
CA ALA A 82 6.45 3.62 -11.97
C ALA A 82 7.19 4.88 -11.50
N SER A 83 7.85 5.59 -12.40
CA SER A 83 8.56 6.84 -12.06
C SER A 83 7.67 7.90 -11.43
N THR A 84 6.37 7.92 -11.77
CA THR A 84 5.32 8.74 -11.16
C THR A 84 4.55 8.02 -10.04
N GLY A 85 4.92 6.79 -9.70
CA GLY A 85 4.25 5.99 -8.67
C GLY A 85 4.28 6.68 -7.31
N HIS A 86 3.20 6.52 -6.54
CA HIS A 86 3.01 7.21 -5.27
C HIS A 86 4.17 6.95 -4.29
N VAL A 87 4.63 5.72 -4.18
CA VAL A 87 5.76 5.34 -3.30
C VAL A 87 7.08 5.99 -3.70
N ASN A 88 7.22 6.41 -4.98
CA ASN A 88 8.42 7.09 -5.46
C ASN A 88 8.36 8.61 -5.26
N VAL A 89 7.19 9.25 -5.42
CA VAL A 89 7.11 10.72 -5.54
C VAL A 89 6.31 11.41 -4.42
N HIS A 90 5.46 10.69 -3.67
CA HIS A 90 4.53 11.30 -2.72
C HIS A 90 4.66 10.81 -1.28
N GLU A 91 5.63 9.98 -0.96
CA GLU A 91 5.78 9.39 0.38
C GLU A 91 7.00 9.90 1.16
N ALA A 92 7.66 10.95 0.66
CA ALA A 92 8.76 11.64 1.35
C ALA A 92 9.88 10.71 1.85
N GLY A 93 10.18 9.64 1.11
CA GLY A 93 11.20 8.66 1.48
C GLY A 93 10.77 7.67 2.57
N ALA A 94 9.46 7.47 2.78
CA ALA A 94 8.96 6.54 3.80
C ALA A 94 9.42 5.09 3.57
N ILE A 95 9.58 4.68 2.31
CA ILE A 95 10.05 3.35 1.96
C ILE A 95 11.54 3.21 2.24
N GLU A 96 12.33 4.21 1.85
CA GLU A 96 13.77 4.25 2.13
C GLU A 96 14.07 4.32 3.63
N TYR A 97 13.19 4.96 4.41
CA TYR A 97 13.30 5.00 5.86
C TYR A 97 13.21 3.60 6.49
N THR A 98 12.43 2.68 5.92
CA THR A 98 12.36 1.28 6.39
C THR A 98 13.59 0.45 5.94
N GLY A 99 14.48 1.02 5.15
CA GLY A 99 15.71 0.37 4.68
C GLY A 99 15.61 -0.25 3.29
N HIS A 100 14.47 -0.12 2.63
CA HIS A 100 14.23 -0.63 1.28
C HIS A 100 14.43 0.45 0.23
N LYS A 101 14.83 0.05 -0.97
CA LYS A 101 14.99 0.98 -2.08
C LYS A 101 13.79 0.93 -3.02
N VAL A 102 13.30 2.10 -3.40
CA VAL A 102 12.38 2.23 -4.53
C VAL A 102 13.20 2.23 -5.82
N LEU A 103 12.82 1.40 -6.77
CA LEU A 103 13.44 1.21 -8.08
C LEU A 103 12.51 1.77 -9.17
N PRO A 104 12.55 3.08 -9.45
CA PRO A 104 11.64 3.69 -10.41
C PRO A 104 11.94 3.23 -11.84
N ARG A 105 10.87 2.95 -12.60
CA ARG A 105 10.93 2.57 -14.02
C ARG A 105 10.09 3.52 -14.85
N PRO A 106 10.44 3.70 -16.13
CA PRO A 106 9.61 4.45 -17.06
C PRO A 106 8.19 3.89 -17.09
N GLU A 107 7.25 4.78 -17.30
CA GLU A 107 5.84 4.43 -17.40
C GLU A 107 5.31 4.70 -18.81
N GLN A 108 4.25 4.00 -19.19
CA GLN A 108 3.47 4.28 -20.39
C GLN A 108 2.02 4.53 -19.98
N HIS A 109 1.53 5.76 -20.21
CA HIS A 109 0.17 6.17 -19.83
C HIS A 109 -0.16 5.96 -18.33
N GLY A 110 0.80 6.28 -17.44
CA GLY A 110 0.65 6.11 -16.00
C GLY A 110 0.75 4.68 -15.49
N LYS A 111 1.18 3.73 -16.33
CA LYS A 111 1.30 2.31 -15.98
C LYS A 111 2.71 1.81 -16.14
N LEU A 112 3.12 0.95 -15.23
CA LEU A 112 4.35 0.18 -15.36
C LEU A 112 4.14 -0.91 -16.40
N CYS A 113 5.06 -1.02 -17.37
CA CYS A 113 5.02 -2.05 -18.40
C CYS A 113 5.92 -3.22 -18.00
N ALA A 114 5.45 -4.46 -18.22
CA ALA A 114 6.22 -5.65 -17.88
C ALA A 114 7.56 -5.70 -18.64
N ASP A 115 7.56 -5.33 -19.91
CA ASP A 115 8.77 -5.31 -20.76
C ASP A 115 9.84 -4.35 -20.21
N GLU A 116 9.45 -3.21 -19.65
CA GLU A 116 10.36 -2.25 -19.03
C GLU A 116 10.95 -2.79 -17.71
N VAL A 117 10.18 -3.58 -17.00
CA VAL A 117 10.65 -4.26 -15.79
C VAL A 117 11.63 -5.36 -16.17
N GLU A 118 11.27 -6.23 -17.13
CA GLU A 118 12.09 -7.34 -17.62
C GLU A 118 13.43 -6.84 -18.19
N ALA A 119 13.40 -5.84 -19.08
CA ALA A 119 14.61 -5.26 -19.68
C ALA A 119 15.58 -4.69 -18.63
N HIS A 120 15.05 -4.17 -17.51
CA HIS A 120 15.90 -3.70 -16.42
C HIS A 120 16.63 -4.87 -15.74
N PHE A 121 15.95 -5.99 -15.53
CA PHE A 121 16.53 -7.15 -14.88
C PHE A 121 17.51 -7.88 -15.78
N ASP A 122 17.21 -8.01 -17.06
CA ASP A 122 18.14 -8.58 -18.05
C ASP A 122 19.45 -7.76 -18.12
N GLY A 123 19.38 -6.44 -18.05
CA GLY A 123 20.54 -5.57 -17.98
C GLY A 123 21.35 -5.71 -16.67
N PHE A 124 20.69 -6.04 -15.58
CA PHE A 124 21.33 -6.19 -14.26
C PHE A 124 22.04 -7.56 -14.12
N PHE A 125 21.55 -8.59 -14.82
CA PHE A 125 22.09 -9.94 -14.77
C PHE A 125 23.12 -10.23 -15.88
N ALA A 126 23.26 -9.34 -16.86
CA ALA A 126 24.29 -9.44 -17.89
C ALA A 126 25.71 -9.20 -17.33
N ASP A 127 25.82 -8.53 -16.19
CA ASP A 127 27.07 -8.33 -15.47
C ASP A 127 27.17 -9.40 -14.34
N ASP A 128 27.82 -10.45 -14.61
CA ASP A 128 28.39 -11.62 -13.89
C ASP A 128 28.42 -11.63 -12.34
N HIS A 129 27.51 -10.97 -11.65
CA HIS A 129 27.45 -10.85 -10.18
C HIS A 129 26.25 -11.52 -9.51
N GLY A 130 25.76 -12.62 -10.05
CA GLY A 130 25.14 -13.71 -9.27
C GLY A 130 23.94 -13.41 -8.39
N PHE A 131 23.17 -12.32 -8.59
CA PHE A 131 21.91 -12.10 -7.89
C PHE A 131 20.77 -12.72 -8.69
N GLY A 132 20.09 -13.71 -8.12
CA GLY A 132 19.02 -14.43 -8.79
C GLY A 132 17.71 -13.61 -8.83
N LEU A 133 16.87 -13.90 -9.82
CA LEU A 133 15.48 -13.38 -9.98
C LEU A 133 14.59 -13.56 -8.72
N HIS A 134 15.07 -14.23 -7.69
CA HIS A 134 14.36 -14.48 -6.45
C HIS A 134 14.34 -13.29 -5.48
N ASP A 135 15.09 -12.23 -5.78
CA ASP A 135 15.36 -11.15 -4.82
C ASP A 135 14.51 -9.89 -5.06
N ILE A 136 13.51 -9.98 -5.97
CA ILE A 136 12.69 -8.81 -6.31
C ILE A 136 11.20 -9.16 -6.26
N HIS A 137 10.51 -8.50 -5.34
CA HIS A 137 9.06 -8.56 -5.26
C HIS A 137 8.42 -7.40 -6.03
N LEU A 138 7.54 -7.75 -6.97
CA LEU A 138 6.75 -6.79 -7.72
C LEU A 138 5.49 -6.46 -6.91
N LEU A 139 5.46 -5.28 -6.30
CA LEU A 139 4.24 -4.74 -5.72
C LEU A 139 3.54 -3.90 -6.78
N TYR A 140 2.50 -4.47 -7.39
CA TYR A 140 1.64 -3.77 -8.33
C TYR A 140 0.53 -3.07 -7.57
N ARG A 141 0.45 -1.75 -7.69
CA ARG A 141 -0.72 -0.98 -7.29
C ARG A 141 -1.24 -0.20 -8.48
N VAL A 142 -2.50 -0.49 -8.83
CA VAL A 142 -3.31 0.33 -9.74
C VAL A 142 -3.64 1.64 -9.05
#